data_45331c2b2efe105998e8c355e1b3846a
#
_entry.id   45331c2b2efe105998e8c355e1b3846a
#
_cell.length_a   1.000
_cell.length_b   1.000
_cell.length_c   1.000
_cell.angle_alpha   90.00
_cell.angle_beta   90.00
_cell.angle_gamma   90.00
#
_symmetry.space_group_name_H-M   'P 1'
#
loop_
_entity.id
_entity.type
_entity.pdbx_description
1 polymer ?
#
loop_
_entity_poly.entity_id
_entity_poly.type
_entity_poly.pdbx_seq_one_letter_code
_entity_poly.pdbx_strand_id
1 'polypeptide(L)'
;MSRLYILVVRKSVQWFLGVVFLVGSFAGSSAGQASQKAPAIDVSTSASQALNLADKGECRDALPALRRALPRVVDKDIKFQVAMASARCGMSLGRADAAVEAIVFLNREFPHDPRVLYVTAHYYSELANHAAQELAATARSSVEAQELDAEAYEAQGKWSEAAAEYNRILATNPETPSIHYRLGRILLSKPEADSSVEDAKKEFEAELKINPHDAPSEFMLGDIARQAQQWPEAIQHFSQAAKFDAGFSEAYLGLGISFNASEKYSDAVAPLETYVKMEPADGAGHYQLAIAYGRTGRRDDAARQMALQQETEKAQKGKPQP
;
A
#
# COMPACT_ATOMS: atom_id res chain seq x y z
N MET A 1 -0.18 -1.69 4.65
CA MET A 1 0.38 -0.77 5.67
C MET A 1 0.33 0.63 5.14
N SER A 2 -0.42 1.51 5.78
CA SER A 2 -0.30 2.97 5.87
C SER A 2 -1.67 3.61 6.02
N ARG A 3 -2.23 3.49 7.22
CA ARG A 3 -3.26 4.42 7.71
C ARG A 3 -2.88 4.78 9.14
N LEU A 4 -1.95 5.71 9.27
CA LEU A 4 -1.73 6.44 10.53
C LEU A 4 -0.73 7.58 10.29
N TYR A 5 -1.20 8.70 9.75
CA TYR A 5 -0.58 10.02 9.92
C TYR A 5 -1.48 11.10 9.31
N ILE A 6 -2.70 11.25 9.82
CA ILE A 6 -3.46 12.52 9.71
C ILE A 6 -4.37 12.60 10.93
N LEU A 7 -3.83 13.10 12.03
CA LEU A 7 -4.61 13.63 13.14
C LEU A 7 -3.66 14.29 14.16
N VAL A 8 -3.12 15.44 13.84
CA VAL A 8 -2.72 16.49 14.78
C VAL A 8 -2.37 17.73 13.95
N VAL A 9 -3.31 18.59 13.68
CA VAL A 9 -3.20 20.07 13.72
C VAL A 9 -4.61 20.60 13.54
N ARG A 10 -5.31 20.72 14.64
CA ARG A 10 -6.49 21.59 14.75
C ARG A 10 -6.63 22.00 16.19
N LYS A 11 -5.98 23.11 16.56
CA LYS A 11 -6.44 24.02 17.61
C LYS A 11 -5.57 25.25 17.68
N SER A 12 -6.28 26.34 17.89
CA SER A 12 -5.83 27.67 18.32
C SER A 12 -5.41 28.64 17.22
N VAL A 13 -6.34 29.51 16.84
CA VAL A 13 -6.30 30.94 17.15
C VAL A 13 -7.70 31.51 16.99
N GLN A 14 -8.39 31.72 18.12
CA GLN A 14 -9.44 32.71 18.30
C GLN A 14 -8.86 33.73 19.28
N TRP A 15 -9.09 34.97 19.01
CA TRP A 15 -9.14 36.17 19.87
C TRP A 15 -8.51 37.36 19.14
N PHE A 16 -9.30 38.30 18.66
CA PHE A 16 -9.54 39.61 19.28
C PHE A 16 -10.53 40.40 18.43
N LEU A 17 -11.68 40.68 19.04
CA LEU A 17 -12.63 41.72 18.65
C LEU A 17 -12.12 43.07 19.19
N GLY A 18 -12.17 44.09 18.36
CA GLY A 18 -11.96 45.50 18.79
C GLY A 18 -12.70 46.43 17.83
N VAL A 19 -13.86 46.86 18.31
CA VAL A 19 -14.76 47.85 17.70
C VAL A 19 -14.15 49.24 17.81
N VAL A 20 -14.17 50.02 16.71
CA VAL A 20 -14.33 51.48 16.79
C VAL A 20 -15.12 51.97 15.59
N PHE A 21 -16.31 52.49 15.86
CA PHE A 21 -17.10 53.30 14.95
C PHE A 21 -16.52 54.74 14.91
N LEU A 22 -16.30 55.26 13.71
CA LEU A 22 -16.30 56.70 13.48
C LEU A 22 -16.99 57.04 12.17
N VAL A 23 -18.14 57.69 12.33
CA VAL A 23 -18.94 58.26 11.28
C VAL A 23 -18.24 59.54 10.78
N GLY A 24 -17.97 59.62 9.50
CA GLY A 24 -17.51 60.82 8.82
C GLY A 24 -18.10 60.87 7.43
N SER A 25 -19.20 61.62 7.31
CA SER A 25 -19.84 61.96 6.03
C SER A 25 -18.98 62.97 5.29
N PHE A 26 -18.50 62.60 4.08
CA PHE A 26 -18.08 63.57 3.07
C PHE A 26 -18.71 63.19 1.73
N ALA A 27 -19.56 64.07 1.25
CA ALA A 27 -20.06 64.06 -0.09
C ALA A 27 -18.97 64.63 -1.03
N GLY A 28 -18.69 63.91 -2.10
CA GLY A 28 -17.70 64.34 -3.10
C GLY A 28 -17.77 63.51 -4.36
N SER A 29 -18.49 64.02 -5.36
CA SER A 29 -18.37 63.84 -6.84
C SER A 29 -17.92 62.49 -7.40
N SER A 30 -18.85 61.86 -8.07
CA SER A 30 -18.69 60.80 -9.05
C SER A 30 -17.78 61.21 -10.23
N ALA A 31 -16.58 60.66 -10.26
CA ALA A 31 -15.83 60.46 -11.49
C ALA A 31 -15.80 58.96 -11.72
N GLY A 32 -16.53 58.48 -12.72
CA GLY A 32 -16.57 57.11 -13.13
C GLY A 32 -15.20 56.67 -13.61
N GLN A 33 -14.45 55.96 -12.74
CA GLN A 33 -13.37 55.12 -13.17
C GLN A 33 -13.98 53.80 -13.61
N ALA A 34 -14.12 53.64 -14.94
CA ALA A 34 -14.32 52.35 -15.55
C ALA A 34 -13.18 51.43 -15.10
N SER A 35 -13.44 50.55 -14.15
CA SER A 35 -12.56 49.44 -13.83
C SER A 35 -12.37 48.64 -15.13
N GLN A 36 -11.27 48.87 -15.82
CA GLN A 36 -10.84 48.00 -16.89
C GLN A 36 -10.61 46.62 -16.26
N LYS A 37 -11.64 45.80 -16.34
CA LYS A 37 -11.53 44.34 -16.09
C LYS A 37 -10.43 43.85 -17.01
N ALA A 38 -9.26 43.55 -16.49
CA ALA A 38 -8.20 42.90 -17.27
C ALA A 38 -8.82 41.78 -18.09
N PRO A 39 -8.50 41.65 -19.39
CA PRO A 39 -9.11 40.61 -20.23
C PRO A 39 -8.91 39.28 -19.51
N ALA A 40 -10.00 38.57 -19.27
CA ALA A 40 -9.95 37.21 -18.80
C ALA A 40 -9.22 36.42 -19.89
N ILE A 41 -7.90 36.20 -19.70
CA ILE A 41 -7.13 35.32 -20.57
C ILE A 41 -7.88 34.01 -20.51
N ASP A 42 -8.41 33.60 -21.67
CA ASP A 42 -9.13 32.34 -21.77
C ASP A 42 -8.20 31.23 -21.26
N VAL A 43 -8.64 30.56 -20.19
CA VAL A 43 -7.86 29.50 -19.51
C VAL A 43 -7.47 28.42 -20.51
N SER A 44 -8.30 28.16 -21.51
CA SER A 44 -8.07 27.24 -22.61
C SER A 44 -6.90 27.69 -23.50
N THR A 45 -6.82 28.98 -23.86
CA THR A 45 -5.71 29.54 -24.65
C THR A 45 -4.40 29.47 -23.87
N SER A 46 -4.42 29.79 -22.58
CA SER A 46 -3.23 29.70 -21.70
C SER A 46 -2.77 28.25 -21.53
N ALA A 47 -3.69 27.31 -21.38
CA ALA A 47 -3.37 25.87 -21.31
C ALA A 47 -2.76 25.37 -22.62
N SER A 48 -3.33 25.75 -23.77
CA SER A 48 -2.84 25.34 -25.09
C SER A 48 -1.42 25.87 -25.38
N GLN A 49 -1.14 27.11 -24.98
CA GLN A 49 0.22 27.66 -25.09
C GLN A 49 1.22 26.90 -24.23
N ALA A 50 0.85 26.59 -22.97
CA ALA A 50 1.70 25.82 -22.07
C ALA A 50 1.95 24.39 -22.56
N LEU A 51 0.94 23.74 -23.15
CA LEU A 51 1.09 22.43 -23.79
C LEU A 51 2.05 22.49 -24.97
N ASN A 52 1.94 23.51 -25.83
CA ASN A 52 2.85 23.69 -26.96
C ASN A 52 4.33 23.87 -26.53
N LEU A 53 4.57 24.61 -25.43
CA LEU A 53 5.92 24.73 -24.86
C LEU A 53 6.41 23.38 -24.33
N ALA A 54 5.56 22.63 -23.63
CA ALA A 54 5.91 21.29 -23.12
C ALA A 54 6.23 20.30 -24.25
N ASP A 55 5.48 20.33 -25.36
CA ASP A 55 5.70 19.48 -26.52
C ASP A 55 7.01 19.82 -27.28
N LYS A 56 7.46 21.07 -27.18
CA LYS A 56 8.78 21.49 -27.69
C LYS A 56 9.93 21.14 -26.72
N GLY A 57 9.62 20.60 -25.53
CA GLY A 57 10.62 20.33 -24.51
C GLY A 57 11.00 21.55 -23.65
N GLU A 58 10.34 22.70 -23.84
CA GLU A 58 10.58 23.94 -23.12
C GLU A 58 9.93 23.88 -21.70
N CYS A 59 10.25 22.80 -20.96
CA CYS A 59 9.59 22.46 -19.69
C CYS A 59 9.77 23.52 -18.59
N ARG A 60 10.90 24.27 -18.62
CA ARG A 60 11.17 25.33 -17.64
C ARG A 60 10.12 26.43 -17.71
N ASP A 61 9.70 26.79 -18.91
CA ASP A 61 8.70 27.83 -19.15
C ASP A 61 7.27 27.29 -19.12
N ALA A 62 7.08 26.04 -19.56
CA ALA A 62 5.80 25.37 -19.57
C ALA A 62 5.25 25.07 -18.18
N LEU A 63 6.08 24.51 -17.28
CA LEU A 63 5.63 23.96 -15.99
C LEU A 63 4.88 24.94 -15.09
N PRO A 64 5.32 26.21 -14.89
CA PRO A 64 4.57 27.19 -14.11
C PRO A 64 3.18 27.52 -14.68
N ALA A 65 3.06 27.52 -16.02
CA ALA A 65 1.80 27.78 -16.69
C ALA A 65 0.85 26.56 -16.63
N LEU A 66 1.36 25.35 -16.83
CA LEU A 66 0.62 24.10 -16.69
C LEU A 66 0.04 23.94 -15.27
N ARG A 67 0.85 24.16 -14.23
CA ARG A 67 0.39 24.09 -12.83
C ARG A 67 -0.71 25.11 -12.53
N ARG A 68 -0.66 26.32 -13.08
CA ARG A 68 -1.70 27.33 -12.93
C ARG A 68 -2.98 26.97 -13.69
N ALA A 69 -2.85 26.32 -14.83
CA ALA A 69 -3.97 25.96 -15.68
C ALA A 69 -4.74 24.72 -15.14
N LEU A 70 -4.03 23.73 -14.60
CA LEU A 70 -4.61 22.43 -14.17
C LEU A 70 -5.87 22.55 -13.29
N PRO A 71 -5.94 23.36 -12.23
CA PRO A 71 -7.13 23.47 -11.41
C PRO A 71 -8.29 24.26 -12.08
N ARG A 72 -8.00 24.99 -13.15
CA ARG A 72 -8.94 25.91 -13.81
C ARG A 72 -9.55 25.34 -15.08
N VAL A 73 -8.88 24.37 -15.72
CA VAL A 73 -9.37 23.70 -16.92
C VAL A 73 -10.59 22.83 -16.56
N VAL A 74 -11.68 23.00 -17.28
CA VAL A 74 -12.94 22.25 -17.08
C VAL A 74 -13.00 21.06 -18.04
N ASP A 75 -12.53 21.25 -19.27
CA ASP A 75 -12.51 20.19 -20.28
C ASP A 75 -11.63 19.02 -19.84
N LYS A 76 -12.20 17.81 -19.85
CA LYS A 76 -11.57 16.61 -19.30
C LYS A 76 -10.32 16.19 -20.10
N ASP A 77 -10.35 16.34 -21.42
CA ASP A 77 -9.26 15.93 -22.31
C ASP A 77 -8.09 16.91 -22.20
N ILE A 78 -8.36 18.22 -22.16
CA ILE A 78 -7.35 19.25 -21.95
C ILE A 78 -6.76 19.09 -20.54
N LYS A 79 -7.58 18.82 -19.55
CA LYS A 79 -7.12 18.59 -18.17
C LYS A 79 -6.18 17.40 -18.08
N PHE A 80 -6.50 16.30 -18.77
CA PHE A 80 -5.62 15.14 -18.87
C PHE A 80 -4.29 15.51 -19.53
N GLN A 81 -4.31 16.21 -20.68
CA GLN A 81 -3.09 16.62 -21.38
C GLN A 81 -2.21 17.54 -20.52
N VAL A 82 -2.81 18.53 -19.84
CA VAL A 82 -2.11 19.45 -18.93
C VAL A 82 -1.46 18.71 -17.77
N ALA A 83 -2.17 17.76 -17.16
CA ALA A 83 -1.62 16.97 -16.08
C ALA A 83 -0.48 16.03 -16.53
N MET A 84 -0.64 15.36 -17.68
CA MET A 84 0.42 14.54 -18.28
C MET A 84 1.66 15.36 -18.65
N ALA A 85 1.49 16.55 -19.24
CA ALA A 85 2.59 17.46 -19.54
C ALA A 85 3.26 17.97 -18.26
N SER A 86 2.48 18.28 -17.22
CA SER A 86 3.03 18.70 -15.91
C SER A 86 3.88 17.60 -15.28
N ALA A 87 3.41 16.34 -15.31
CA ALA A 87 4.18 15.20 -14.83
C ALA A 87 5.50 15.05 -15.59
N ARG A 88 5.45 14.99 -16.94
CA ARG A 88 6.65 14.87 -17.79
C ARG A 88 7.65 16.01 -17.56
N CYS A 89 7.17 17.26 -17.53
CA CYS A 89 8.03 18.40 -17.30
C CYS A 89 8.59 18.45 -15.88
N GLY A 90 7.82 18.06 -14.88
CA GLY A 90 8.30 17.91 -13.50
C GLY A 90 9.45 16.92 -13.42
N MET A 91 9.29 15.73 -14.02
CA MET A 91 10.33 14.70 -14.10
C MET A 91 11.60 15.23 -14.81
N SER A 92 11.46 15.77 -16.00
CA SER A 92 12.61 16.25 -16.80
C SER A 92 13.41 17.37 -16.14
N LEU A 93 12.78 18.14 -15.23
CA LEU A 93 13.42 19.24 -14.49
C LEU A 93 13.88 18.81 -13.07
N GLY A 94 13.71 17.56 -12.68
CA GLY A 94 13.99 17.10 -11.32
C GLY A 94 13.08 17.75 -10.26
N ARG A 95 11.91 18.28 -10.66
CA ARG A 95 10.93 18.90 -9.77
C ARG A 95 9.95 17.86 -9.26
N ALA A 96 10.41 17.07 -8.26
CA ALA A 96 9.63 16.00 -7.66
C ALA A 96 8.27 16.47 -7.13
N ASP A 97 8.20 17.66 -6.53
CA ASP A 97 6.97 18.30 -6.04
C ASP A 97 5.90 18.41 -7.14
N ALA A 98 6.29 18.95 -8.29
CA ALA A 98 5.40 19.17 -9.41
C ALA A 98 4.98 17.86 -10.10
N ALA A 99 5.90 16.92 -10.23
CA ALA A 99 5.62 15.62 -10.84
C ALA A 99 4.67 14.79 -9.98
N VAL A 100 4.91 14.70 -8.66
CA VAL A 100 4.03 13.98 -7.72
C VAL A 100 2.63 14.61 -7.69
N GLU A 101 2.51 15.94 -7.62
CA GLU A 101 1.21 16.62 -7.65
C GLU A 101 0.40 16.24 -8.89
N ALA A 102 1.03 16.25 -10.07
CA ALA A 102 0.38 15.89 -11.32
C ALA A 102 0.01 14.41 -11.39
N ILE A 103 0.87 13.51 -10.92
CA ILE A 103 0.64 12.05 -10.91
C ILE A 103 -0.48 11.68 -9.93
N VAL A 104 -0.51 12.27 -8.73
CA VAL A 104 -1.61 12.06 -7.78
C VAL A 104 -2.94 12.52 -8.36
N PHE A 105 -2.95 13.68 -9.03
CA PHE A 105 -4.13 14.16 -9.75
C PHE A 105 -4.59 13.17 -10.83
N LEU A 106 -3.66 12.71 -11.69
CA LEU A 106 -3.96 11.77 -12.78
C LEU A 106 -4.53 10.45 -12.25
N ASN A 107 -3.95 9.87 -11.21
CA ASN A 107 -4.43 8.61 -10.63
C ASN A 107 -5.83 8.76 -9.99
N ARG A 108 -6.16 9.93 -9.46
CA ARG A 108 -7.49 10.19 -8.91
C ARG A 108 -8.54 10.34 -9.98
N GLU A 109 -8.26 11.09 -11.04
CA GLU A 109 -9.23 11.44 -12.08
C GLU A 109 -9.31 10.38 -13.21
N PHE A 110 -8.23 9.61 -13.42
CA PHE A 110 -8.08 8.64 -14.51
C PHE A 110 -7.43 7.33 -14.02
N PRO A 111 -7.99 6.66 -12.99
CA PRO A 111 -7.33 5.56 -12.28
C PRO A 111 -7.04 4.31 -13.12
N HIS A 112 -7.73 4.14 -14.25
CA HIS A 112 -7.60 2.96 -15.13
C HIS A 112 -7.04 3.30 -16.52
N ASP A 113 -6.56 4.54 -16.74
CA ASP A 113 -5.94 4.90 -18.03
C ASP A 113 -4.54 4.29 -18.09
N PRO A 114 -4.23 3.44 -19.09
CA PRO A 114 -2.93 2.78 -19.20
C PRO A 114 -1.76 3.75 -19.26
N ARG A 115 -1.94 4.94 -19.83
CA ARG A 115 -0.90 5.98 -19.94
C ARG A 115 -0.59 6.56 -18.56
N VAL A 116 -1.62 6.72 -17.70
CA VAL A 116 -1.45 7.18 -16.33
C VAL A 116 -0.74 6.12 -15.51
N LEU A 117 -1.17 4.87 -15.61
CA LEU A 117 -0.51 3.75 -14.91
C LEU A 117 0.96 3.62 -15.32
N TYR A 118 1.25 3.75 -16.61
CA TYR A 118 2.61 3.70 -17.14
C TYR A 118 3.49 4.82 -16.57
N VAL A 119 3.04 6.09 -16.66
CA VAL A 119 3.84 7.23 -16.19
C VAL A 119 4.02 7.19 -14.67
N THR A 120 3.00 6.70 -13.94
CA THR A 120 3.05 6.52 -12.50
C THR A 120 4.10 5.49 -12.10
N ALA A 121 4.06 4.30 -12.72
CA ALA A 121 5.02 3.24 -12.44
C ALA A 121 6.45 3.67 -12.77
N HIS A 122 6.65 4.30 -13.95
CA HIS A 122 7.97 4.74 -14.39
C HIS A 122 8.56 5.81 -13.46
N TYR A 123 7.76 6.81 -13.08
CA TYR A 123 8.24 7.91 -12.23
C TYR A 123 8.54 7.46 -10.80
N TYR A 124 7.66 6.65 -10.20
CA TYR A 124 7.93 6.17 -8.84
C TYR A 124 9.15 5.24 -8.80
N SER A 125 9.38 4.45 -9.85
CA SER A 125 10.60 3.64 -9.96
C SER A 125 11.85 4.52 -10.05
N GLU A 126 11.82 5.58 -10.86
CA GLU A 126 12.94 6.53 -11.00
C GLU A 126 13.22 7.25 -9.67
N LEU A 127 12.17 7.71 -8.98
CA LEU A 127 12.30 8.37 -7.67
C LEU A 127 12.86 7.42 -6.60
N ALA A 128 12.37 6.18 -6.57
CA ALA A 128 12.87 5.15 -5.66
C ALA A 128 14.35 4.83 -5.90
N ASN A 129 14.75 4.66 -7.17
CA ASN A 129 16.14 4.42 -7.55
C ASN A 129 17.05 5.58 -7.15
N HIS A 130 16.62 6.83 -7.37
CA HIS A 130 17.39 8.01 -6.97
C HIS A 130 17.58 8.06 -5.45
N ALA A 131 16.50 7.84 -4.68
CA ALA A 131 16.58 7.83 -3.21
C ALA A 131 17.50 6.70 -2.69
N ALA A 132 17.43 5.51 -3.29
CA ALA A 132 18.32 4.40 -2.95
C ALA A 132 19.79 4.71 -3.23
N GLN A 133 20.08 5.33 -4.40
CA GLN A 133 21.44 5.76 -4.75
C GLN A 133 21.97 6.83 -3.79
N GLU A 134 21.15 7.80 -3.41
CA GLU A 134 21.52 8.85 -2.47
C GLU A 134 21.81 8.26 -1.08
N LEU A 135 20.96 7.33 -0.60
CA LEU A 135 21.15 6.63 0.64
C LEU A 135 22.47 5.83 0.64
N ALA A 136 22.73 5.08 -0.44
CA ALA A 136 23.96 4.32 -0.60
C ALA A 136 25.21 5.22 -0.68
N ALA A 137 25.09 6.44 -1.19
CA ALA A 137 26.20 7.38 -1.30
C ALA A 137 26.49 8.11 0.03
N THR A 138 25.44 8.41 0.81
CA THR A 138 25.54 9.26 2.00
C THR A 138 25.58 8.49 3.31
N ALA A 139 24.95 7.30 3.37
CA ALA A 139 24.77 6.54 4.61
C ALA A 139 24.86 5.01 4.37
N ARG A 140 25.84 4.55 3.63
CA ARG A 140 26.00 3.15 3.18
C ARG A 140 26.00 2.12 4.32
N SER A 141 26.42 2.51 5.51
CA SER A 141 26.47 1.62 6.69
C SER A 141 25.25 1.78 7.61
N SER A 142 24.25 2.57 7.21
CA SER A 142 23.02 2.66 7.98
C SER A 142 22.18 1.39 7.87
N VAL A 143 21.31 1.15 8.84
CA VAL A 143 20.37 0.03 8.84
C VAL A 143 19.48 0.09 7.60
N GLU A 144 18.99 1.28 7.24
CA GLU A 144 18.11 1.50 6.09
C GLU A 144 18.79 1.16 4.76
N ALA A 145 20.09 1.46 4.61
CA ALA A 145 20.84 1.09 3.39
C ALA A 145 21.03 -0.43 3.30
N GLN A 146 21.38 -1.07 4.42
CA GLN A 146 21.54 -2.52 4.49
C GLN A 146 20.19 -3.25 4.27
N GLU A 147 19.08 -2.71 4.78
CA GLU A 147 17.74 -3.24 4.49
C GLU A 147 17.41 -3.17 3.01
N LEU A 148 17.67 -2.03 2.34
CA LEU A 148 17.43 -1.90 0.90
C LEU A 148 18.29 -2.86 0.08
N ASP A 149 19.55 -3.06 0.46
CA ASP A 149 20.44 -4.02 -0.20
C ASP A 149 19.90 -5.45 -0.03
N ALA A 150 19.47 -5.82 1.19
CA ALA A 150 18.86 -7.11 1.46
C ALA A 150 17.56 -7.33 0.66
N GLU A 151 16.67 -6.33 0.62
CA GLU A 151 15.43 -6.38 -0.18
C GLU A 151 15.73 -6.52 -1.69
N ALA A 152 16.76 -5.85 -2.18
CA ALA A 152 17.19 -5.97 -3.56
C ALA A 152 17.72 -7.38 -3.88
N TYR A 153 18.41 -8.03 -2.94
CA TYR A 153 18.83 -9.42 -3.07
C TYR A 153 17.64 -10.39 -3.00
N GLU A 154 16.66 -10.17 -2.12
CA GLU A 154 15.42 -10.95 -2.08
C GLU A 154 14.70 -10.90 -3.44
N ALA A 155 14.52 -9.70 -4.01
CA ALA A 155 13.85 -9.51 -5.29
C ALA A 155 14.56 -10.24 -6.45
N GLN A 156 15.88 -10.48 -6.32
CA GLN A 156 16.69 -11.24 -7.29
C GLN A 156 16.74 -12.74 -6.99
N GLY A 157 16.10 -13.21 -5.92
CA GLY A 157 16.20 -14.60 -5.46
C GLY A 157 17.56 -14.98 -4.86
N LYS A 158 18.39 -13.99 -4.53
CA LYS A 158 19.71 -14.16 -3.92
C LYS A 158 19.58 -14.29 -2.40
N TRP A 159 18.97 -15.39 -1.99
CA TRP A 159 18.59 -15.61 -0.59
C TRP A 159 19.76 -15.60 0.39
N SER A 160 20.93 -16.10 -0.02
CA SER A 160 22.14 -16.15 0.83
C SER A 160 22.72 -14.76 1.06
N GLU A 161 22.74 -13.93 0.02
CA GLU A 161 23.21 -12.54 0.10
C GLU A 161 22.25 -11.68 0.93
N ALA A 162 20.94 -11.84 0.75
CA ALA A 162 19.95 -11.17 1.57
C ALA A 162 20.08 -11.53 3.05
N ALA A 163 20.21 -12.83 3.38
CA ALA A 163 20.43 -13.29 4.75
C ALA A 163 21.72 -12.72 5.35
N ALA A 164 22.78 -12.57 4.56
CA ALA A 164 24.03 -11.99 5.04
C ALA A 164 23.87 -10.53 5.44
N GLU A 165 23.11 -9.73 4.68
CA GLU A 165 22.83 -8.33 5.02
C GLU A 165 21.95 -8.22 6.28
N TYR A 166 20.89 -9.01 6.40
CA TYR A 166 20.07 -9.02 7.63
C TYR A 166 20.87 -9.43 8.86
N ASN A 167 21.74 -10.43 8.74
CA ASN A 167 22.64 -10.80 9.84
C ASN A 167 23.62 -9.68 10.22
N ARG A 168 24.08 -8.85 9.27
CA ARG A 168 24.89 -7.67 9.58
C ARG A 168 24.12 -6.63 10.38
N ILE A 169 22.85 -6.40 10.03
CA ILE A 169 21.99 -5.51 10.80
C ILE A 169 21.86 -6.01 12.24
N LEU A 170 21.50 -7.29 12.40
CA LEU A 170 21.33 -7.89 13.73
C LEU A 170 22.62 -7.93 14.56
N ALA A 171 23.80 -8.04 13.91
CA ALA A 171 25.08 -7.99 14.61
C ALA A 171 25.38 -6.63 15.27
N THR A 172 24.86 -5.55 14.70
CA THR A 172 25.03 -4.18 15.21
C THR A 172 23.82 -3.67 15.98
N ASN A 173 22.63 -4.08 15.58
CA ASN A 173 21.36 -3.65 16.12
C ASN A 173 20.41 -4.86 16.29
N PRO A 174 20.61 -5.70 17.33
CA PRO A 174 19.91 -6.98 17.48
C PRO A 174 18.40 -6.87 17.71
N GLU A 175 17.92 -5.70 18.11
CA GLU A 175 16.50 -5.44 18.37
C GLU A 175 15.84 -4.64 17.23
N THR A 176 16.40 -4.66 16.01
CA THR A 176 15.77 -4.01 14.85
C THR A 176 14.49 -4.77 14.48
N PRO A 177 13.32 -4.12 14.54
CA PRO A 177 12.04 -4.77 14.27
C PRO A 177 11.97 -5.30 12.83
N SER A 178 11.28 -6.41 12.63
CA SER A 178 11.02 -7.06 11.36
C SER A 178 12.23 -7.77 10.70
N ILE A 179 13.44 -7.60 11.18
CA ILE A 179 14.61 -8.23 10.56
C ILE A 179 14.64 -9.75 10.83
N HIS A 180 14.36 -10.17 12.05
CA HIS A 180 14.20 -11.58 12.36
C HIS A 180 13.07 -12.24 11.56
N TYR A 181 11.92 -11.58 11.40
CA TYR A 181 10.83 -12.05 10.55
C TYR A 181 11.30 -12.27 9.09
N ARG A 182 12.01 -11.28 8.50
CA ARG A 182 12.54 -11.39 7.14
C ARG A 182 13.53 -12.54 7.01
N LEU A 183 14.43 -12.68 7.96
CA LEU A 183 15.42 -13.77 7.99
C LEU A 183 14.73 -15.15 8.07
N GLY A 184 13.74 -15.30 8.94
CA GLY A 184 12.92 -16.52 9.04
C GLY A 184 12.25 -16.89 7.71
N ARG A 185 11.69 -15.90 7.01
CA ARG A 185 11.10 -16.12 5.66
C ARG A 185 12.14 -16.58 4.64
N ILE A 186 13.32 -16.00 4.63
CA ILE A 186 14.41 -16.42 3.73
C ILE A 186 14.81 -17.86 4.02
N LEU A 187 14.92 -18.24 5.29
CA LEU A 187 15.27 -19.61 5.66
C LEU A 187 14.24 -20.63 5.14
N LEU A 188 12.95 -20.28 5.15
CA LEU A 188 11.91 -21.13 4.56
C LEU A 188 11.90 -21.14 3.02
N SER A 189 12.47 -20.12 2.37
CA SER A 189 12.52 -20.00 0.91
C SER A 189 13.68 -20.75 0.27
N LYS A 190 14.66 -21.21 1.06
CA LYS A 190 15.82 -21.96 0.56
C LYS A 190 15.46 -23.41 0.30
N PRO A 191 15.67 -23.95 -0.91
CA PRO A 191 15.25 -25.34 -1.25
C PRO A 191 16.12 -26.45 -0.63
N GLU A 192 17.23 -26.16 0.05
CA GLU A 192 18.32 -27.13 0.22
C GLU A 192 18.68 -27.50 1.67
N ALA A 193 17.90 -27.15 2.71
CA ALA A 193 18.32 -27.47 4.06
C ALA A 193 17.21 -28.00 4.98
N ASP A 194 17.36 -29.25 5.45
CA ASP A 194 16.52 -29.86 6.50
C ASP A 194 16.50 -29.07 7.82
N SER A 195 17.50 -28.21 8.06
CA SER A 195 17.60 -27.33 9.24
C SER A 195 16.81 -26.02 9.11
N SER A 196 16.31 -25.70 7.92
CA SER A 196 15.76 -24.38 7.64
C SER A 196 14.45 -24.07 8.39
N VAL A 197 13.61 -25.06 8.65
CA VAL A 197 12.31 -24.87 9.32
C VAL A 197 12.50 -24.55 10.81
N GLU A 198 13.39 -25.29 11.50
CA GLU A 198 13.67 -25.07 12.91
C GLU A 198 14.42 -23.75 13.14
N ASP A 199 15.34 -23.40 12.23
CA ASP A 199 16.05 -22.12 12.32
C ASP A 199 15.10 -20.95 11.99
N ALA A 200 14.20 -21.10 11.00
CA ALA A 200 13.17 -20.13 10.73
C ALA A 200 12.22 -19.92 11.94
N LYS A 201 11.84 -21.00 12.62
CA LYS A 201 11.02 -20.93 13.85
C LYS A 201 11.72 -20.07 14.91
N LYS A 202 13.03 -20.29 15.16
CA LYS A 202 13.81 -19.49 16.10
C LYS A 202 13.82 -18.01 15.74
N GLU A 203 13.92 -17.69 14.46
CA GLU A 203 13.90 -16.31 13.98
C GLU A 203 12.53 -15.66 14.22
N PHE A 204 11.42 -16.34 13.92
CA PHE A 204 10.08 -15.80 14.22
C PHE A 204 9.84 -15.63 15.73
N GLU A 205 10.33 -16.57 16.55
CA GLU A 205 10.28 -16.45 18.02
C GLU A 205 11.16 -15.29 18.53
N ALA A 206 12.27 -14.99 17.85
CA ALA A 206 13.11 -13.84 18.17
C ALA A 206 12.41 -12.52 17.85
N GLU A 207 11.71 -12.45 16.71
CA GLU A 207 10.89 -11.28 16.36
C GLU A 207 9.81 -11.03 17.42
N LEU A 208 9.13 -12.07 17.91
CA LEU A 208 8.12 -11.94 18.94
C LEU A 208 8.65 -11.49 20.29
N LYS A 209 9.95 -11.63 20.58
CA LYS A 209 10.59 -11.04 21.78
C LYS A 209 10.75 -9.53 21.64
N ILE A 210 11.00 -9.05 20.41
CA ILE A 210 11.14 -7.63 20.09
C ILE A 210 9.76 -6.98 19.95
N ASN A 211 8.89 -7.61 19.16
CA ASN A 211 7.51 -7.18 18.92
C ASN A 211 6.50 -8.29 19.28
N PRO A 212 6.01 -8.35 20.52
CA PRO A 212 5.08 -9.40 20.96
C PRO A 212 3.71 -9.41 20.28
N HIS A 213 3.43 -8.43 19.41
CA HIS A 213 2.18 -8.33 18.67
C HIS A 213 2.40 -8.42 17.15
N ASP A 214 3.50 -9.03 16.71
CA ASP A 214 3.79 -9.22 15.30
C ASP A 214 2.92 -10.32 14.70
N ALA A 215 1.80 -9.92 14.11
CA ALA A 215 0.86 -10.85 13.46
C ALA A 215 1.49 -11.71 12.36
N PRO A 216 2.41 -11.18 11.51
CA PRO A 216 3.12 -11.99 10.53
C PRO A 216 3.96 -13.12 11.13
N SER A 217 4.71 -12.88 12.20
CA SER A 217 5.52 -13.92 12.85
C SER A 217 4.64 -14.98 13.50
N GLU A 218 3.55 -14.58 14.18
CA GLU A 218 2.56 -15.52 14.70
C GLU A 218 1.96 -16.38 13.59
N PHE A 219 1.61 -15.77 12.46
CA PHE A 219 1.08 -16.51 11.30
C PHE A 219 2.09 -17.54 10.78
N MET A 220 3.36 -17.17 10.64
CA MET A 220 4.40 -18.08 10.16
C MET A 220 4.64 -19.26 11.11
N LEU A 221 4.64 -19.02 12.43
CA LEU A 221 4.71 -20.08 13.44
C LEU A 221 3.49 -21.00 13.36
N GLY A 222 2.30 -20.42 13.19
CA GLY A 222 1.07 -21.19 12.98
C GLY A 222 1.13 -22.07 11.73
N ASP A 223 1.69 -21.56 10.64
CA ASP A 223 1.83 -22.32 9.39
C ASP A 223 2.85 -23.46 9.49
N ILE A 224 3.98 -23.23 10.16
CA ILE A 224 4.96 -24.26 10.50
C ILE A 224 4.30 -25.38 11.32
N ALA A 225 3.60 -25.02 12.39
CA ALA A 225 2.91 -25.96 13.24
C ALA A 225 1.81 -26.74 12.49
N ARG A 226 1.06 -26.07 11.60
CA ARG A 226 0.04 -26.67 10.74
C ARG A 226 0.66 -27.69 9.78
N GLN A 227 1.77 -27.38 9.14
CA GLN A 227 2.48 -28.30 8.25
C GLN A 227 3.03 -29.53 9.01
N ALA A 228 3.45 -29.33 10.25
CA ALA A 228 3.85 -30.40 11.16
C ALA A 228 2.67 -31.16 11.80
N GLN A 229 1.42 -30.80 11.45
CA GLN A 229 0.17 -31.35 12.03
C GLN A 229 0.06 -31.16 13.57
N GLN A 230 0.75 -30.17 14.10
CA GLN A 230 0.69 -29.76 15.51
C GLN A 230 -0.51 -28.83 15.72
N TRP A 231 -1.72 -29.37 15.55
CA TRP A 231 -2.96 -28.58 15.52
C TRP A 231 -3.16 -27.64 16.71
N PRO A 232 -2.90 -28.05 17.97
CA PRO A 232 -3.07 -27.15 19.12
C PRO A 232 -2.16 -25.93 19.04
N GLU A 233 -0.89 -26.08 18.62
CA GLU A 233 0.08 -25.02 18.45
C GLU A 233 -0.31 -24.11 17.27
N ALA A 234 -0.72 -24.69 16.14
CA ALA A 234 -1.22 -23.96 14.99
C ALA A 234 -2.44 -23.08 15.34
N ILE A 235 -3.41 -23.63 16.07
CA ILE A 235 -4.60 -22.89 16.53
C ILE A 235 -4.19 -21.72 17.43
N GLN A 236 -3.25 -21.93 18.34
CA GLN A 236 -2.76 -20.87 19.22
C GLN A 236 -2.17 -19.71 18.43
N HIS A 237 -1.22 -20.00 17.54
CA HIS A 237 -0.51 -18.98 16.77
C HIS A 237 -1.43 -18.26 15.77
N PHE A 238 -2.28 -18.97 15.01
CA PHE A 238 -3.25 -18.32 14.12
C PHE A 238 -4.27 -17.48 14.88
N SER A 239 -4.66 -17.89 16.08
CA SER A 239 -5.56 -17.09 16.94
C SER A 239 -4.89 -15.79 17.38
N GLN A 240 -3.60 -15.81 17.71
CA GLN A 240 -2.85 -14.60 18.04
C GLN A 240 -2.68 -13.70 16.82
N ALA A 241 -2.32 -14.26 15.65
CA ALA A 241 -2.22 -13.50 14.41
C ALA A 241 -3.54 -12.76 14.09
N ALA A 242 -4.67 -13.47 14.11
CA ALA A 242 -5.99 -12.89 13.86
C ALA A 242 -6.41 -11.85 14.92
N LYS A 243 -5.94 -12.00 16.17
CA LYS A 243 -6.18 -11.04 17.24
C LYS A 243 -5.36 -9.76 17.08
N PHE A 244 -4.09 -9.87 16.66
CA PHE A 244 -3.20 -8.74 16.50
C PHE A 244 -3.47 -7.95 15.21
N ASP A 245 -3.92 -8.64 14.16
CA ASP A 245 -4.39 -8.01 12.92
C ASP A 245 -5.72 -8.64 12.48
N ALA A 246 -6.81 -7.97 12.78
CA ALA A 246 -8.15 -8.39 12.38
C ALA A 246 -8.38 -8.34 10.85
N GLY A 247 -7.48 -7.71 10.10
CA GLY A 247 -7.49 -7.67 8.63
C GLY A 247 -6.70 -8.81 7.98
N PHE A 248 -6.03 -9.66 8.76
CA PHE A 248 -5.19 -10.75 8.26
C PHE A 248 -6.04 -11.97 7.89
N SER A 249 -6.58 -11.99 6.69
CA SER A 249 -7.53 -13.03 6.22
C SER A 249 -6.93 -14.43 6.30
N GLU A 250 -5.66 -14.63 5.93
CA GLU A 250 -4.99 -15.92 5.91
C GLU A 250 -4.89 -16.55 7.32
N ALA A 251 -4.81 -15.74 8.36
CA ALA A 251 -4.81 -16.23 9.74
C ALA A 251 -6.16 -16.89 10.10
N TYR A 252 -7.28 -16.31 9.66
CA TYR A 252 -8.60 -16.91 9.85
C TYR A 252 -8.77 -18.20 9.06
N LEU A 253 -8.22 -18.29 7.84
CA LEU A 253 -8.25 -19.52 7.06
C LEU A 253 -7.41 -20.61 7.75
N GLY A 254 -6.17 -20.29 8.15
CA GLY A 254 -5.28 -21.21 8.86
C GLY A 254 -5.89 -21.73 10.15
N LEU A 255 -6.54 -20.84 10.91
CA LEU A 255 -7.27 -21.19 12.14
C LEU A 255 -8.42 -22.17 11.84
N GLY A 256 -9.24 -21.86 10.85
CA GLY A 256 -10.36 -22.71 10.47
C GLY A 256 -9.94 -24.07 9.95
N ILE A 257 -8.87 -24.14 9.13
CA ILE A 257 -8.29 -25.40 8.67
C ILE A 257 -7.79 -26.23 9.87
N SER A 258 -7.09 -25.60 10.81
CA SER A 258 -6.52 -26.28 11.98
C SER A 258 -7.61 -26.82 12.92
N PHE A 259 -8.72 -26.07 13.09
CA PHE A 259 -9.89 -26.57 13.81
C PHE A 259 -10.57 -27.75 13.09
N ASN A 260 -10.77 -27.66 11.77
CA ASN A 260 -11.34 -28.76 10.99
C ASN A 260 -10.46 -30.02 11.08
N ALA A 261 -9.15 -29.87 10.94
CA ALA A 261 -8.20 -30.97 10.98
C ALA A 261 -8.11 -31.65 12.36
N SER A 262 -8.37 -30.88 13.44
CA SER A 262 -8.46 -31.40 14.82
C SER A 262 -9.88 -31.82 15.21
N GLU A 263 -10.79 -31.93 14.25
CA GLU A 263 -12.21 -32.30 14.43
C GLU A 263 -13.04 -31.34 15.31
N LYS A 264 -12.53 -30.15 15.56
CA LYS A 264 -13.21 -29.06 16.29
C LYS A 264 -14.09 -28.24 15.35
N TYR A 265 -15.00 -28.91 14.66
CA TYR A 265 -15.79 -28.34 13.58
C TYR A 265 -16.64 -27.13 14.00
N SER A 266 -17.17 -27.13 15.22
CA SER A 266 -17.94 -25.99 15.74
C SER A 266 -17.09 -24.74 15.88
N ASP A 267 -15.82 -24.90 16.31
CA ASP A 267 -14.89 -23.79 16.51
C ASP A 267 -14.35 -23.25 15.16
N ALA A 268 -14.36 -24.09 14.11
CA ALA A 268 -13.95 -23.70 12.77
C ALA A 268 -14.93 -22.73 12.11
N VAL A 269 -16.21 -22.74 12.48
CA VAL A 269 -17.26 -21.98 11.78
C VAL A 269 -16.98 -20.48 11.78
N ALA A 270 -16.80 -19.89 12.96
CA ALA A 270 -16.67 -18.44 13.09
C ALA A 270 -15.46 -17.85 12.34
N PRO A 271 -14.23 -18.40 12.46
CA PRO A 271 -13.11 -17.91 11.67
C PRO A 271 -13.30 -18.10 10.16
N LEU A 272 -13.88 -19.22 9.72
CA LEU A 272 -14.13 -19.44 8.30
C LEU A 272 -15.24 -18.53 7.74
N GLU A 273 -16.29 -18.24 8.51
CA GLU A 273 -17.28 -17.22 8.14
C GLU A 273 -16.65 -15.83 8.01
N THR A 274 -15.68 -15.50 8.87
CA THR A 274 -14.92 -14.25 8.77
C THR A 274 -14.07 -14.24 7.50
N TYR A 275 -13.34 -15.32 7.24
CA TYR A 275 -12.51 -15.45 6.05
C TYR A 275 -13.30 -15.27 4.74
N VAL A 276 -14.41 -16.00 4.56
CA VAL A 276 -15.19 -15.92 3.32
C VAL A 276 -15.88 -14.58 3.11
N LYS A 277 -16.07 -13.78 4.15
CA LYS A 277 -16.52 -12.38 4.03
C LYS A 277 -15.40 -11.46 3.54
N MET A 278 -14.16 -11.73 3.92
CA MET A 278 -12.99 -10.95 3.51
C MET A 278 -12.56 -11.35 2.10
N GLU A 279 -12.58 -12.65 1.79
CA GLU A 279 -12.11 -13.25 0.55
C GLU A 279 -13.23 -14.06 -0.15
N PRO A 280 -14.30 -13.40 -0.63
CA PRO A 280 -15.48 -14.09 -1.17
C PRO A 280 -15.21 -14.80 -2.51
N ALA A 281 -14.10 -14.51 -3.16
CA ALA A 281 -13.69 -15.13 -4.42
C ALA A 281 -12.74 -16.33 -4.22
N ASP A 282 -12.38 -16.68 -2.98
CA ASP A 282 -11.52 -17.83 -2.71
C ASP A 282 -12.33 -19.09 -2.41
N GLY A 283 -12.25 -20.08 -3.33
CA GLY A 283 -12.93 -21.36 -3.20
C GLY A 283 -12.44 -22.20 -2.02
N ALA A 284 -11.18 -22.04 -1.57
CA ALA A 284 -10.63 -22.79 -0.45
C ALA A 284 -11.36 -22.49 0.86
N GLY A 285 -11.66 -21.21 1.12
CA GLY A 285 -12.44 -20.80 2.29
C GLY A 285 -13.85 -21.39 2.29
N HIS A 286 -14.54 -21.32 1.16
CA HIS A 286 -15.87 -21.89 1.00
C HIS A 286 -15.86 -23.42 1.21
N TYR A 287 -14.87 -24.11 0.68
CA TYR A 287 -14.70 -25.56 0.89
C TYR A 287 -14.54 -25.91 2.37
N GLN A 288 -13.65 -25.23 3.07
CA GLN A 288 -13.41 -25.46 4.50
C GLN A 288 -14.63 -25.14 5.36
N LEU A 289 -15.36 -24.08 5.05
CA LEU A 289 -16.59 -23.73 5.74
C LEU A 289 -17.70 -24.74 5.48
N ALA A 290 -17.79 -25.30 4.26
CA ALA A 290 -18.73 -26.37 3.96
C ALA A 290 -18.47 -27.63 4.79
N ILE A 291 -17.20 -28.00 5.00
CA ILE A 291 -16.81 -29.10 5.90
C ILE A 291 -17.32 -28.84 7.31
N ALA A 292 -17.00 -27.67 7.87
CA ALA A 292 -17.40 -27.30 9.23
C ALA A 292 -18.93 -27.33 9.40
N TYR A 293 -19.70 -26.77 8.47
CA TYR A 293 -21.16 -26.83 8.49
C TYR A 293 -21.71 -28.25 8.35
N GLY A 294 -21.16 -29.02 7.43
CA GLY A 294 -21.61 -30.42 7.24
C GLY A 294 -21.42 -31.29 8.48
N ARG A 295 -20.28 -31.12 9.15
CA ARG A 295 -19.95 -31.87 10.37
C ARG A 295 -20.70 -31.40 11.60
N THR A 296 -21.19 -30.15 11.62
CA THR A 296 -22.05 -29.60 12.70
C THR A 296 -23.54 -29.74 12.42
N GLY A 297 -23.92 -30.47 11.35
CA GLY A 297 -25.33 -30.75 11.01
C GLY A 297 -26.03 -29.64 10.23
N ARG A 298 -25.38 -28.57 9.87
CA ARG A 298 -25.89 -27.43 9.08
C ARG A 298 -25.84 -27.74 7.57
N ARG A 299 -26.58 -28.75 7.14
CA ARG A 299 -26.50 -29.33 5.78
C ARG A 299 -26.82 -28.34 4.67
N ASP A 300 -27.82 -27.48 4.87
CA ASP A 300 -28.21 -26.47 3.87
C ASP A 300 -27.14 -25.39 3.70
N ASP A 301 -26.50 -25.00 4.81
CA ASP A 301 -25.38 -24.06 4.81
C ASP A 301 -24.16 -24.67 4.09
N ALA A 302 -23.87 -25.94 4.38
CA ALA A 302 -22.80 -26.67 3.70
C ALA A 302 -23.02 -26.75 2.18
N ALA A 303 -24.26 -27.07 1.76
CA ALA A 303 -24.61 -27.14 0.35
C ALA A 303 -24.43 -25.78 -0.35
N ARG A 304 -24.82 -24.68 0.31
CA ARG A 304 -24.59 -23.31 -0.22
C ARG A 304 -23.11 -23.00 -0.38
N GLN A 305 -22.29 -23.32 0.60
CA GLN A 305 -20.84 -23.06 0.52
C GLN A 305 -20.17 -23.91 -0.58
N MET A 306 -20.58 -25.16 -0.75
CA MET A 306 -20.10 -26.02 -1.86
C MET A 306 -20.49 -25.45 -3.24
N ALA A 307 -21.66 -24.86 -3.38
CA ALA A 307 -22.07 -24.22 -4.61
C ALA A 307 -21.20 -22.99 -4.92
N LEU A 308 -20.91 -22.14 -3.93
CA LEU A 308 -20.01 -20.99 -4.07
C LEU A 308 -18.59 -21.42 -4.43
N GLN A 309 -18.06 -22.47 -3.80
CA GLN A 309 -16.76 -23.03 -4.14
C GLN A 309 -16.69 -23.44 -5.63
N GLN A 310 -17.72 -24.14 -6.14
CA GLN A 310 -17.78 -24.54 -7.55
C GLN A 310 -17.90 -23.33 -8.50
N GLU A 311 -18.60 -22.29 -8.09
CA GLU A 311 -18.74 -21.06 -8.87
C GLU A 311 -17.41 -20.31 -8.97
N THR A 312 -16.69 -20.16 -7.85
CA THR A 312 -15.36 -19.51 -7.82
C THR A 312 -14.34 -20.27 -8.65
N GLU A 313 -14.33 -21.61 -8.61
CA GLU A 313 -13.45 -22.42 -9.46
C GLU A 313 -13.75 -22.24 -10.96
N LYS A 314 -15.03 -22.20 -11.34
CA LYS A 314 -15.43 -21.95 -12.75
C LYS A 314 -14.99 -20.57 -13.21
N ALA A 315 -15.16 -19.56 -12.36
CA ALA A 315 -14.74 -18.18 -12.65
C ALA A 315 -13.22 -18.07 -12.82
N GLN A 316 -12.43 -18.80 -12.04
CA GLN A 316 -10.98 -18.86 -12.18
C GLN A 316 -10.51 -19.55 -13.46
N LYS A 317 -11.14 -20.67 -13.84
CA LYS A 317 -10.84 -21.40 -15.10
C LYS A 317 -11.23 -20.63 -16.36
N GLY A 318 -12.19 -19.68 -16.27
CA GLY A 318 -12.62 -18.85 -17.39
C GLY A 318 -11.79 -17.59 -17.62
N LYS A 319 -10.83 -17.28 -16.75
CA LYS A 319 -9.89 -16.15 -16.97
C LYS A 319 -8.77 -16.59 -17.92
N PRO A 320 -8.46 -15.82 -18.98
CA PRO A 320 -7.28 -16.10 -19.80
C PRO A 320 -6.05 -16.07 -18.90
N GLN A 321 -5.23 -17.09 -18.99
CA GLN A 321 -3.92 -17.11 -18.31
C GLN A 321 -3.04 -16.00 -18.91
N PRO A 322 -2.29 -15.26 -18.08
CA PRO A 322 -1.42 -14.18 -18.53
C PRO A 322 -0.27 -14.65 -19.41
#